data_d5209a10d5aff19e018b7da1cb1bbdfb
#
_entry.id   d5209a10d5aff19e018b7da1cb1bbdfb
#
_cell.length_a   1.000
_cell.length_b   1.000
_cell.length_c   1.000
_cell.angle_alpha   90.00
_cell.angle_beta   90.00
_cell.angle_gamma   90.00
#
_symmetry.space_group_name_H-M   'P 1'
#
loop_
_entity.id
_entity.type
_entity.pdbx_description
1 polymer ?
#
loop_
_entity_poly.entity_id
_entity_poly.type
_entity_poly.pdbx_seq_one_letter_code
_entity_poly.pdbx_strand_id
1 'polypeptide(L)'
;MSGWATQPGLRTVQGQIEAGLAGILHSHPPTPILTVAGRTDAGVHATGQVAHFDLNPDQADGLVRISRGKGRPPTPLAVMVQRRLSGILVTQPEIVIKSSVLAPPGFDARFSALYRRYEYRIADSVIGHDPLQRFRTTWHGFALDVDAMDAAAATLIGLHDFATYCKPRPGATTIRTLQEFRWRRDPDGVLVASVQADAFCHSMVRALVGACVAVGEGRLAGVRLVDLRIERARTSEFKVMPAQGLALLEVGYPADELLALRARETRARRELIDDTE
;
A
#
# COMPACT_ATOMS: atom_id res chain seq x y z
N MET A 1 2.05 0.10 -15.21
CA MET A 1 2.93 0.94 -14.33
C MET A 1 4.01 0.08 -13.69
N SER A 2 5.24 0.62 -13.61
CA SER A 2 6.40 -0.07 -13.00
C SER A 2 6.48 0.18 -11.48
N GLY A 3 5.33 0.18 -10.81
CA GLY A 3 5.19 0.45 -9.39
C GLY A 3 5.05 1.93 -9.07
N TRP A 4 5.15 2.26 -7.75
CA TRP A 4 5.01 3.63 -7.28
C TRP A 4 6.24 4.49 -7.54
N ALA A 5 7.40 4.09 -6.99
CA ALA A 5 8.58 4.96 -6.90
C ALA A 5 9.21 5.26 -8.25
N THR A 6 9.63 6.52 -8.45
CA THR A 6 10.35 6.98 -9.65
C THR A 6 11.62 6.16 -9.85
N GLN A 7 11.82 5.69 -11.09
CA GLN A 7 12.97 4.91 -11.54
C GLN A 7 13.38 5.40 -12.93
N PRO A 8 14.70 5.51 -13.22
CA PRO A 8 15.18 5.94 -14.52
C PRO A 8 14.63 5.08 -15.66
N GLY A 9 14.09 5.73 -16.70
CA GLY A 9 13.58 5.06 -17.89
C GLY A 9 12.27 4.27 -17.70
N LEU A 10 11.68 4.24 -16.49
CA LEU A 10 10.46 3.49 -16.24
C LEU A 10 9.27 4.42 -15.95
N ARG A 11 8.10 4.02 -16.46
CA ARG A 11 6.83 4.71 -16.21
C ARG A 11 6.27 4.27 -14.86
N THR A 12 6.30 5.17 -13.87
CA THR A 12 5.88 4.94 -12.48
C THR A 12 4.80 5.91 -12.06
N VAL A 13 3.99 5.56 -11.03
CA VAL A 13 2.89 6.43 -10.56
C VAL A 13 3.43 7.77 -10.06
N GLN A 14 4.45 7.75 -9.20
CA GLN A 14 5.10 8.95 -8.67
C GLN A 14 5.65 9.84 -9.79
N GLY A 15 6.37 9.26 -10.74
CA GLY A 15 6.96 10.01 -11.85
C GLY A 15 5.91 10.69 -12.73
N GLN A 16 4.76 10.04 -12.98
CA GLN A 16 3.68 10.66 -13.77
C GLN A 16 2.99 11.80 -13.01
N ILE A 17 2.78 11.67 -11.70
CA ILE A 17 2.17 12.74 -10.88
C ILE A 17 3.15 13.91 -10.75
N GLU A 18 4.43 13.65 -10.48
CA GLU A 18 5.47 14.70 -10.39
C GLU A 18 5.68 15.44 -11.73
N ALA A 19 5.63 14.74 -12.85
CA ALA A 19 5.62 15.37 -14.17
C ALA A 19 4.38 16.27 -14.38
N GLY A 20 3.21 15.84 -13.91
CA GLY A 20 2.01 16.67 -13.88
C GLY A 20 2.17 17.92 -13.01
N LEU A 21 2.75 17.80 -11.82
CA LEU A 21 3.07 18.91 -10.94
C LEU A 21 4.08 19.87 -11.58
N ALA A 22 5.11 19.37 -12.25
CA ALA A 22 6.07 20.17 -13.00
C ALA A 22 5.39 21.02 -14.08
N GLY A 23 4.43 20.44 -14.81
CA GLY A 23 3.63 21.18 -15.78
C GLY A 23 2.75 22.27 -15.15
N ILE A 24 2.14 21.99 -13.99
CA ILE A 24 1.31 22.96 -13.27
C ILE A 24 2.14 24.11 -12.70
N LEU A 25 3.35 23.82 -12.21
CA LEU A 25 4.24 24.72 -11.47
C LEU A 25 5.44 25.19 -12.32
N HIS A 26 5.37 25.08 -13.64
CA HIS A 26 6.50 25.36 -14.55
C HIS A 26 7.14 26.75 -14.33
N SER A 27 6.33 27.75 -13.91
CA SER A 27 6.80 29.12 -13.62
C SER A 27 7.35 29.30 -12.20
N HIS A 28 7.29 28.29 -11.35
CA HIS A 28 7.67 28.35 -9.92
C HIS A 28 8.45 27.09 -9.50
N PRO A 29 9.65 26.84 -10.04
CA PRO A 29 10.48 25.71 -9.65
C PRO A 29 10.97 25.86 -8.18
N PRO A 30 11.46 24.75 -7.56
CA PRO A 30 11.54 23.39 -8.08
C PRO A 30 10.21 22.64 -7.97
N THR A 31 10.05 21.58 -8.78
CA THR A 31 8.87 20.69 -8.66
C THR A 31 8.88 19.99 -7.31
N PRO A 32 7.75 20.01 -6.57
CA PRO A 32 7.63 19.28 -5.32
C PRO A 32 7.81 17.76 -5.51
N ILE A 33 8.44 17.11 -4.53
CA ILE A 33 8.60 15.66 -4.49
C ILE A 33 7.51 15.05 -3.62
N LEU A 34 6.88 13.98 -4.10
CA LEU A 34 5.83 13.27 -3.37
C LEU A 34 6.40 12.38 -2.27
N THR A 35 5.86 12.52 -1.07
CA THR A 35 6.01 11.56 0.02
C THR A 35 4.76 10.68 0.09
N VAL A 36 4.93 9.37 -0.06
CA VAL A 36 3.84 8.38 -0.12
C VAL A 36 3.71 7.59 1.18
N ALA A 37 2.49 7.21 1.55
CA ALA A 37 2.20 6.39 2.73
C ALA A 37 2.88 5.01 2.70
N GLY A 38 2.96 4.40 1.52
CA GLY A 38 3.66 3.14 1.31
C GLY A 38 3.91 2.90 -0.18
N ARG A 39 5.17 2.58 -0.53
CA ARG A 39 5.50 2.22 -1.91
C ARG A 39 4.86 0.89 -2.25
N THR A 40 4.24 0.82 -3.43
CA THR A 40 3.71 -0.42 -4.00
C THR A 40 4.63 -0.92 -5.11
N ASP A 41 4.81 -2.23 -5.19
CA ASP A 41 5.61 -2.89 -6.23
C ASP A 41 4.94 -2.80 -7.61
N ALA A 42 5.68 -3.08 -8.68
CA ALA A 42 5.12 -3.21 -10.02
C ALA A 42 4.00 -4.27 -10.05
N GLY A 43 2.87 -3.94 -10.65
CA GLY A 43 1.69 -4.80 -10.74
C GLY A 43 0.78 -4.80 -9.51
N VAL A 44 1.17 -4.19 -8.40
CA VAL A 44 0.29 -3.98 -7.23
C VAL A 44 -0.66 -2.81 -7.50
N HIS A 45 -1.93 -3.00 -7.17
CA HIS A 45 -2.98 -1.99 -7.28
C HIS A 45 -3.12 -1.16 -6.00
N ALA A 46 -3.78 -0.01 -6.12
CA ALA A 46 -4.17 0.80 -4.97
C ALA A 46 -5.46 1.57 -5.27
N THR A 47 -6.43 1.48 -4.37
CA THR A 47 -7.64 2.31 -4.38
C THR A 47 -7.64 3.36 -3.27
N GLY A 48 -6.76 3.21 -2.27
CA GLY A 48 -6.64 4.07 -1.10
C GLY A 48 -5.23 4.58 -0.85
N GLN A 49 -4.39 4.75 -1.88
CA GLN A 49 -3.05 5.33 -1.70
C GLN A 49 -3.13 6.80 -1.28
N VAL A 50 -2.26 7.19 -0.36
CA VAL A 50 -2.13 8.57 0.12
C VAL A 50 -0.70 9.06 -0.12
N ALA A 51 -0.58 10.28 -0.61
CA ALA A 51 0.69 10.99 -0.74
C ALA A 51 0.51 12.46 -0.38
N HIS A 52 1.58 13.10 0.07
CA HIS A 52 1.61 14.55 0.25
C HIS A 52 2.83 15.16 -0.43
N PHE A 53 2.77 16.45 -0.63
CA PHE A 53 3.87 17.31 -1.03
C PHE A 53 3.68 18.70 -0.44
N ASP A 54 4.76 19.44 -0.31
CA ASP A 54 4.75 20.82 0.19
C ASP A 54 4.87 21.80 -0.97
N LEU A 55 4.14 22.91 -0.87
CA LEU A 55 4.26 24.07 -1.77
C LEU A 55 4.95 25.20 -1.01
N ASN A 56 5.90 25.85 -1.64
CA ASN A 56 6.41 27.12 -1.12
C ASN A 56 5.38 28.26 -1.35
N PRO A 57 5.52 29.40 -0.66
CA PRO A 57 4.56 30.52 -0.78
C PRO A 57 4.35 30.99 -2.23
N ASP A 58 5.41 31.11 -3.03
CA ASP A 58 5.32 31.58 -4.41
C ASP A 58 4.54 30.60 -5.30
N GLN A 59 4.70 29.30 -5.06
CA GLN A 59 3.94 28.25 -5.76
C GLN A 59 2.46 28.30 -5.38
N ALA A 60 2.16 28.44 -4.10
CA ALA A 60 0.78 28.52 -3.62
C ALA A 60 0.09 29.78 -4.16
N ASP A 61 0.76 30.95 -4.10
CA ASP A 61 0.25 32.22 -4.61
C ASP A 61 0.08 32.19 -6.13
N GLY A 62 1.04 31.62 -6.86
CA GLY A 62 0.97 31.45 -8.31
C GLY A 62 -0.25 30.64 -8.71
N LEU A 63 -0.52 29.54 -8.01
CA LEU A 63 -1.71 28.73 -8.23
C LEU A 63 -3.02 29.49 -7.93
N VAL A 64 -3.08 30.23 -6.82
CA VAL A 64 -4.27 31.02 -6.45
C VAL A 64 -4.56 32.13 -7.47
N ARG A 65 -3.54 32.84 -7.97
CA ARG A 65 -3.71 33.89 -8.99
C ARG A 65 -4.35 33.36 -10.27
N ILE A 66 -3.96 32.18 -10.70
CA ILE A 66 -4.51 31.53 -11.90
C ILE A 66 -5.98 31.15 -11.70
N SER A 67 -6.43 30.91 -10.45
CA SER A 67 -7.82 30.54 -10.15
C SER A 67 -8.80 31.72 -10.14
N ARG A 68 -8.28 32.96 -10.09
CA ARG A 68 -9.11 34.19 -10.05
C ARG A 68 -9.60 34.55 -11.45
N GLY A 69 -10.60 33.82 -11.95
CA GLY A 69 -11.33 34.24 -13.14
C GLY A 69 -12.25 35.45 -12.83
N LYS A 70 -12.45 36.38 -13.79
CA LYS A 70 -13.34 37.54 -13.61
C LYS A 70 -14.72 37.10 -13.13
N GLY A 71 -15.13 37.56 -11.94
CA GLY A 71 -16.49 37.40 -11.42
C GLY A 71 -16.82 36.02 -10.79
N ARG A 72 -15.84 35.14 -10.57
CA ARG A 72 -16.04 33.85 -9.86
C ARG A 72 -15.34 33.85 -8.51
N PRO A 73 -15.93 33.19 -7.48
CA PRO A 73 -15.23 32.99 -6.22
C PRO A 73 -13.94 32.19 -6.45
N PRO A 74 -12.86 32.45 -5.69
CA PRO A 74 -11.60 31.74 -5.85
C PRO A 74 -11.82 30.25 -5.56
N THR A 75 -11.32 29.40 -6.46
CA THR A 75 -11.33 27.94 -6.25
C THR A 75 -10.31 27.60 -5.14
N PRO A 76 -10.68 26.84 -4.10
CA PRO A 76 -9.73 26.38 -3.09
C PRO A 76 -8.50 25.71 -3.71
N LEU A 77 -7.32 25.98 -3.15
CA LEU A 77 -6.03 25.51 -3.69
C LEU A 77 -6.02 24.00 -3.94
N ALA A 78 -6.46 23.23 -2.96
CA ALA A 78 -6.52 21.78 -3.06
C ALA A 78 -7.41 21.30 -4.23
N VAL A 79 -8.61 21.87 -4.36
CA VAL A 79 -9.54 21.53 -5.47
C VAL A 79 -8.91 21.86 -6.83
N MET A 80 -8.19 22.97 -6.92
CA MET A 80 -7.53 23.37 -8.16
C MET A 80 -6.40 22.41 -8.53
N VAL A 81 -5.55 22.02 -7.56
CA VAL A 81 -4.49 21.02 -7.76
C VAL A 81 -5.09 19.71 -8.27
N GLN A 82 -6.15 19.21 -7.61
CA GLN A 82 -6.83 17.99 -8.05
C GLN A 82 -7.33 18.10 -9.49
N ARG A 83 -8.06 19.16 -9.82
CA ARG A 83 -8.63 19.35 -11.16
C ARG A 83 -7.56 19.41 -12.25
N ARG A 84 -6.46 20.11 -12.00
CA ARG A 84 -5.36 20.26 -12.97
C ARG A 84 -4.59 18.96 -13.15
N LEU A 85 -4.24 18.26 -12.05
CA LEU A 85 -3.59 16.97 -12.12
C LEU A 85 -4.49 15.96 -12.86
N SER A 86 -5.79 15.91 -12.54
CA SER A 86 -6.73 15.01 -13.24
C SER A 86 -6.81 15.32 -14.73
N GLY A 87 -6.78 16.60 -15.13
CA GLY A 87 -6.76 16.99 -16.53
C GLY A 87 -5.49 16.55 -17.27
N ILE A 88 -4.31 16.68 -16.65
CA ILE A 88 -3.04 16.24 -17.22
C ILE A 88 -2.98 14.70 -17.29
N LEU A 89 -3.46 14.02 -16.24
CA LEU A 89 -3.41 12.57 -16.11
C LEU A 89 -4.51 11.84 -16.91
N VAL A 90 -5.39 12.56 -17.63
CA VAL A 90 -6.43 11.93 -18.47
C VAL A 90 -5.88 10.95 -19.51
N THR A 91 -4.65 11.16 -19.98
CA THR A 91 -3.94 10.27 -20.88
C THR A 91 -3.28 9.08 -20.18
N GLN A 92 -3.41 9.00 -18.87
CA GLN A 92 -2.85 7.97 -18.00
C GLN A 92 -3.98 7.26 -17.24
N PRO A 93 -4.82 6.44 -17.91
CA PRO A 93 -6.07 5.90 -17.35
C PRO A 93 -5.86 5.02 -16.11
N GLU A 94 -4.62 4.60 -15.85
CA GLU A 94 -4.27 3.82 -14.64
C GLU A 94 -4.07 4.67 -13.39
N ILE A 95 -4.09 6.03 -13.49
CA ILE A 95 -3.89 6.94 -12.36
C ILE A 95 -5.08 7.89 -12.26
N VAL A 96 -5.72 7.89 -11.10
CA VAL A 96 -6.83 8.81 -10.78
C VAL A 96 -6.54 9.53 -9.48
N ILE A 97 -6.62 10.87 -9.49
CA ILE A 97 -6.56 11.67 -8.26
C ILE A 97 -7.99 11.75 -7.69
N LYS A 98 -8.28 10.96 -6.68
CA LYS A 98 -9.62 10.85 -6.08
C LYS A 98 -10.01 12.12 -5.34
N SER A 99 -9.09 12.65 -4.54
CA SER A 99 -9.27 13.88 -3.76
C SER A 99 -7.94 14.57 -3.50
N SER A 100 -8.00 15.85 -3.19
CA SER A 100 -6.88 16.62 -2.66
C SER A 100 -7.40 17.56 -1.58
N VAL A 101 -6.71 17.62 -0.46
CA VAL A 101 -7.04 18.47 0.69
C VAL A 101 -5.77 19.16 1.20
N LEU A 102 -5.93 20.25 1.92
CA LEU A 102 -4.82 20.84 2.67
C LEU A 102 -4.52 19.92 3.85
N ALA A 103 -3.25 19.53 3.95
CA ALA A 103 -2.81 18.68 5.05
C ALA A 103 -2.81 19.45 6.38
N PRO A 104 -3.28 18.87 7.48
CA PRO A 104 -3.12 19.44 8.81
C PRO A 104 -1.64 19.62 9.17
N PRO A 105 -1.30 20.55 10.08
CA PRO A 105 0.07 20.74 10.52
C PRO A 105 0.72 19.45 11.07
N GLY A 106 1.93 19.15 10.61
CA GLY A 106 2.67 17.96 11.03
C GLY A 106 2.25 16.65 10.39
N PHE A 107 1.35 16.68 9.41
CA PHE A 107 0.99 15.50 8.63
C PHE A 107 2.19 14.99 7.82
N ASP A 108 2.43 13.68 7.93
CA ASP A 108 3.35 12.95 7.08
C ASP A 108 2.63 11.70 6.55
N ALA A 109 2.45 11.58 5.24
CA ALA A 109 1.71 10.47 4.64
C ALA A 109 2.28 9.10 5.05
N ARG A 110 3.59 9.00 5.23
CA ARG A 110 4.26 7.75 5.60
C ARG A 110 4.26 7.48 7.10
N PHE A 111 4.63 8.49 7.90
CA PHE A 111 4.94 8.32 9.31
C PHE A 111 3.77 8.64 10.24
N SER A 112 2.78 9.45 9.82
CA SER A 112 1.57 9.68 10.61
C SER A 112 0.56 8.53 10.52
N ALA A 113 0.73 7.58 9.60
CA ALA A 113 -0.23 6.50 9.41
C ALA A 113 -0.23 5.49 10.57
N LEU A 114 -1.44 5.07 10.99
CA LEU A 114 -1.68 4.03 12.00
C LEU A 114 -1.63 2.63 11.40
N TYR A 115 -2.22 2.48 10.20
CA TYR A 115 -2.28 1.20 9.51
C TYR A 115 -2.32 1.37 7.99
N ARG A 116 -2.08 0.25 7.29
CA ARG A 116 -2.37 0.03 5.87
C ARG A 116 -3.19 -1.23 5.78
N ARG A 117 -4.28 -1.17 4.99
CA ARG A 117 -5.14 -2.33 4.71
C ARG A 117 -4.99 -2.74 3.26
N TYR A 118 -4.72 -4.02 3.07
CA TYR A 118 -4.61 -4.65 1.76
C TYR A 118 -5.66 -5.73 1.59
N GLU A 119 -6.02 -5.97 0.34
CA GLU A 119 -6.78 -7.13 -0.09
C GLU A 119 -5.96 -7.91 -1.12
N TYR A 120 -6.01 -9.25 -1.03
CA TYR A 120 -5.45 -10.13 -2.05
C TYR A 120 -6.54 -11.08 -2.57
N ARG A 121 -6.71 -11.15 -3.90
CA ARG A 121 -7.77 -11.92 -4.56
C ARG A 121 -7.20 -13.12 -5.30
N ILE A 122 -7.80 -14.31 -5.08
CA ILE A 122 -7.44 -15.56 -5.74
C ILE A 122 -8.70 -16.20 -6.31
N ALA A 123 -8.69 -16.51 -7.61
CA ALA A 123 -9.64 -17.41 -8.24
C ALA A 123 -9.01 -18.80 -8.29
N ASP A 124 -9.56 -19.76 -7.54
CA ASP A 124 -9.10 -21.14 -7.52
C ASP A 124 -9.87 -22.03 -8.52
N SER A 125 -9.56 -23.32 -8.59
CA SER A 125 -10.21 -24.25 -9.53
C SER A 125 -11.70 -24.44 -9.27
N VAL A 126 -12.21 -24.07 -8.09
CA VAL A 126 -13.64 -24.19 -7.75
C VAL A 126 -14.50 -23.27 -8.61
N ILE A 127 -14.04 -22.04 -8.86
CA ILE A 127 -14.79 -21.03 -9.66
C ILE A 127 -14.27 -20.87 -11.08
N GLY A 128 -13.07 -21.36 -11.36
CA GLY A 128 -12.42 -21.20 -12.63
C GLY A 128 -11.81 -19.79 -12.88
N HIS A 129 -11.24 -19.63 -14.06
CA HIS A 129 -10.55 -18.41 -14.47
C HIS A 129 -11.50 -17.46 -15.22
N ASP A 130 -11.68 -16.24 -14.69
CA ASP A 130 -12.38 -15.15 -15.38
C ASP A 130 -11.36 -14.20 -16.04
N PRO A 131 -11.27 -14.16 -17.38
CA PRO A 131 -10.35 -13.27 -18.10
C PRO A 131 -10.60 -11.78 -17.84
N LEU A 132 -11.83 -11.37 -17.48
CA LEU A 132 -12.17 -9.98 -17.18
C LEU A 132 -11.54 -9.50 -15.85
N GLN A 133 -11.26 -10.44 -14.94
CA GLN A 133 -10.64 -10.17 -13.65
C GLN A 133 -9.11 -10.35 -13.65
N ARG A 134 -8.50 -10.72 -14.79
CA ARG A 134 -7.06 -11.08 -14.90
C ARG A 134 -6.07 -10.06 -14.36
N PHE A 135 -6.43 -8.79 -14.30
CA PHE A 135 -5.53 -7.74 -13.80
C PHE A 135 -5.60 -7.52 -12.30
N ARG A 136 -6.65 -8.03 -11.61
CA ARG A 136 -6.88 -7.81 -10.18
C ARG A 136 -7.09 -9.09 -9.37
N THR A 137 -7.08 -10.25 -10.00
CA THR A 137 -7.27 -11.55 -9.37
C THR A 137 -6.22 -12.52 -9.87
N THR A 138 -5.54 -13.20 -8.96
CA THR A 138 -4.56 -14.23 -9.29
C THR A 138 -5.30 -15.54 -9.55
N TRP A 139 -4.99 -16.19 -10.68
CA TRP A 139 -5.48 -17.55 -10.95
C TRP A 139 -4.64 -18.59 -10.21
N HIS A 140 -5.31 -19.56 -9.59
CA HIS A 140 -4.72 -20.72 -8.94
C HIS A 140 -5.37 -22.01 -9.43
N GLY A 141 -4.57 -22.97 -9.88
CA GLY A 141 -5.05 -24.16 -10.61
C GLY A 141 -5.64 -25.28 -9.74
N PHE A 142 -5.62 -25.15 -8.42
CA PHE A 142 -6.14 -26.15 -7.48
C PHE A 142 -7.18 -25.54 -6.56
N ALA A 143 -8.08 -26.38 -6.02
CA ALA A 143 -8.99 -25.95 -4.96
C ALA A 143 -8.19 -25.63 -3.69
N LEU A 144 -8.59 -24.59 -2.97
CA LEU A 144 -7.95 -24.16 -1.74
C LEU A 144 -8.91 -24.30 -0.56
N ASP A 145 -8.42 -24.87 0.54
CA ASP A 145 -9.14 -24.93 1.81
C ASP A 145 -9.06 -23.55 2.51
N VAL A 146 -10.13 -22.76 2.36
CA VAL A 146 -10.20 -21.41 2.92
C VAL A 146 -10.23 -21.40 4.44
N ASP A 147 -10.82 -22.40 5.08
CA ASP A 147 -10.93 -22.48 6.55
C ASP A 147 -9.55 -22.77 7.15
N ALA A 148 -8.80 -23.70 6.55
CA ALA A 148 -7.41 -23.94 6.94
C ALA A 148 -6.51 -22.73 6.74
N MET A 149 -6.70 -21.98 5.63
CA MET A 149 -5.98 -20.73 5.36
C MET A 149 -6.32 -19.65 6.40
N ASP A 150 -7.59 -19.47 6.76
CA ASP A 150 -8.02 -18.46 7.74
C ASP A 150 -7.50 -18.81 9.15
N ALA A 151 -7.60 -20.08 9.55
CA ALA A 151 -7.07 -20.54 10.82
C ALA A 151 -5.55 -20.32 10.93
N ALA A 152 -4.79 -20.62 9.86
CA ALA A 152 -3.35 -20.41 9.83
C ALA A 152 -2.99 -18.90 9.85
N ALA A 153 -3.72 -18.08 9.10
CA ALA A 153 -3.53 -16.63 9.07
C ALA A 153 -3.68 -15.97 10.45
N ALA A 154 -4.69 -16.41 11.22
CA ALA A 154 -4.98 -15.92 12.56
C ALA A 154 -3.81 -16.13 13.53
N THR A 155 -2.99 -17.15 13.36
CA THR A 155 -1.82 -17.46 14.22
C THR A 155 -0.68 -16.46 14.06
N LEU A 156 -0.68 -15.65 13.01
CA LEU A 156 0.38 -14.68 12.70
C LEU A 156 0.08 -13.26 13.22
N ILE A 157 -1.13 -13.04 13.76
CA ILE A 157 -1.55 -11.72 14.29
C ILE A 157 -0.70 -11.36 15.51
N GLY A 158 -0.34 -10.09 15.63
CA GLY A 158 0.43 -9.54 16.74
C GLY A 158 1.71 -8.81 16.32
N LEU A 159 2.48 -8.37 17.33
CA LEU A 159 3.79 -7.77 17.16
C LEU A 159 4.85 -8.87 17.02
N HIS A 160 5.43 -9.00 15.85
CA HIS A 160 6.40 -10.05 15.57
C HIS A 160 7.48 -9.59 14.59
N ASP A 161 8.58 -10.34 14.58
CA ASP A 161 9.58 -10.25 13.52
C ASP A 161 9.14 -11.11 12.31
N PHE A 162 8.86 -10.44 11.20
CA PHE A 162 8.42 -11.06 9.95
C PHE A 162 9.57 -11.26 8.95
N ALA A 163 10.81 -11.43 9.41
CA ALA A 163 11.99 -11.56 8.53
C ALA A 163 11.82 -12.63 7.45
N THR A 164 11.27 -13.80 7.80
CA THR A 164 10.99 -14.91 6.86
C THR A 164 10.06 -14.48 5.71
N TYR A 165 9.10 -13.62 6.00
CA TYR A 165 8.09 -13.14 5.04
C TYR A 165 8.50 -11.87 4.31
N CYS A 166 9.71 -11.36 4.54
CA CYS A 166 10.19 -10.12 3.96
C CYS A 166 11.36 -10.34 3.00
N LYS A 167 11.40 -9.57 1.92
CA LYS A 167 12.64 -9.44 1.16
C LYS A 167 13.60 -8.54 1.95
N PRO A 168 14.79 -9.03 2.33
CA PRO A 168 15.75 -8.26 3.12
C PRO A 168 16.10 -6.93 2.46
N ARG A 169 16.26 -5.89 3.29
CA ARG A 169 16.72 -4.57 2.86
C ARG A 169 17.63 -3.97 3.93
N PRO A 170 18.86 -3.55 3.60
CA PRO A 170 19.77 -2.93 4.56
C PRO A 170 19.11 -1.75 5.29
N GLY A 171 19.27 -1.69 6.61
CA GLY A 171 18.76 -0.61 7.47
C GLY A 171 17.25 -0.61 7.71
N ALA A 172 16.49 -1.58 7.21
CA ALA A 172 15.06 -1.70 7.48
C ALA A 172 14.78 -2.80 8.52
N THR A 173 13.97 -2.49 9.54
CA THR A 173 13.45 -3.49 10.48
C THR A 173 12.35 -4.32 9.84
N THR A 174 12.21 -5.57 10.27
CA THR A 174 11.16 -6.52 9.88
C THR A 174 10.10 -6.70 10.97
N ILE A 175 10.25 -6.02 12.12
CA ILE A 175 9.32 -6.05 13.23
C ILE A 175 8.08 -5.24 12.87
N ARG A 176 6.89 -5.88 12.88
CA ARG A 176 5.60 -5.27 12.52
C ARG A 176 4.49 -5.76 13.44
N THR A 177 3.49 -4.92 13.61
CA THR A 177 2.23 -5.32 14.24
C THR A 177 1.24 -5.69 13.16
N LEU A 178 1.06 -7.00 12.92
CA LEU A 178 0.00 -7.51 12.07
C LEU A 178 -1.30 -7.44 12.87
N GLN A 179 -2.23 -6.58 12.46
CA GLN A 179 -3.45 -6.25 13.20
C GLN A 179 -4.63 -7.11 12.78
N GLU A 180 -4.68 -7.49 11.49
CA GLU A 180 -5.69 -8.34 10.90
C GLU A 180 -5.07 -9.21 9.81
N PHE A 181 -5.43 -10.48 9.77
CA PHE A 181 -5.18 -11.35 8.64
C PHE A 181 -6.25 -12.43 8.61
N ARG A 182 -7.19 -12.29 7.66
CA ARG A 182 -8.38 -13.13 7.52
C ARG A 182 -8.58 -13.55 6.08
N TRP A 183 -9.17 -14.71 5.91
CA TRP A 183 -9.58 -15.24 4.62
C TRP A 183 -11.09 -15.46 4.59
N ARG A 184 -11.69 -15.24 3.43
CA ARG A 184 -13.08 -15.58 3.15
C ARG A 184 -13.23 -15.94 1.69
N ARG A 185 -14.30 -16.67 1.37
CA ARG A 185 -14.77 -16.81 -0.01
C ARG A 185 -15.92 -15.83 -0.22
N ASP A 186 -15.74 -14.90 -1.15
CA ASP A 186 -16.75 -13.90 -1.50
C ASP A 186 -17.94 -14.55 -2.24
N PRO A 187 -19.09 -13.88 -2.34
CA PRO A 187 -20.26 -14.40 -3.06
C PRO A 187 -20.01 -14.73 -4.55
N ASP A 188 -19.02 -14.09 -5.18
CA ASP A 188 -18.56 -14.41 -6.53
C ASP A 188 -17.63 -15.64 -6.58
N GLY A 189 -17.42 -16.30 -5.44
CA GLY A 189 -16.57 -17.47 -5.28
C GLY A 189 -15.08 -17.19 -5.16
N VAL A 190 -14.63 -15.94 -5.37
CA VAL A 190 -13.23 -15.55 -5.24
C VAL A 190 -12.78 -15.64 -3.78
N LEU A 191 -11.60 -16.19 -3.54
CA LEU A 191 -10.94 -16.15 -2.24
C LEU A 191 -10.32 -14.78 -2.01
N VAL A 192 -10.60 -14.20 -0.86
CA VAL A 192 -10.15 -12.85 -0.51
C VAL A 192 -9.42 -12.87 0.83
N ALA A 193 -8.15 -12.46 0.83
CA ALA A 193 -7.43 -12.15 2.04
C ALA A 193 -7.58 -10.68 2.40
N SER A 194 -7.96 -10.38 3.65
CA SER A 194 -7.88 -9.05 4.26
C SER A 194 -6.66 -8.99 5.17
N VAL A 195 -5.75 -8.05 4.93
CA VAL A 195 -4.49 -7.93 5.67
C VAL A 195 -4.30 -6.50 6.13
N GLN A 196 -4.21 -6.27 7.45
CA GLN A 196 -3.95 -4.95 8.02
C GLN A 196 -2.74 -5.01 8.96
N ALA A 197 -1.86 -4.04 8.85
CA ALA A 197 -0.72 -3.86 9.74
C ALA A 197 -0.35 -2.38 9.87
N ASP A 198 0.39 -2.05 10.90
CA ASP A 198 0.95 -0.72 11.11
C ASP A 198 1.93 -0.30 10.00
N ALA A 199 2.68 -1.26 9.45
CA ALA A 199 3.51 -1.14 8.26
C ALA A 199 3.81 -2.52 7.68
N PHE A 200 4.29 -2.55 6.44
CA PHE A 200 4.73 -3.77 5.78
C PHE A 200 6.17 -3.63 5.29
N CYS A 201 6.96 -4.68 5.40
CA CYS A 201 8.24 -4.76 4.71
C CYS A 201 8.05 -5.27 3.27
N HIS A 202 9.12 -5.18 2.48
CA HIS A 202 9.07 -5.49 1.05
C HIS A 202 8.56 -6.91 0.79
N SER A 203 7.53 -7.03 -0.03
CA SER A 203 6.83 -8.26 -0.42
C SER A 203 6.11 -9.01 0.71
N MET A 204 6.03 -8.47 1.93
CA MET A 204 5.49 -9.16 3.11
C MET A 204 4.08 -9.72 2.88
N VAL A 205 3.12 -8.90 2.44
CA VAL A 205 1.74 -9.37 2.21
C VAL A 205 1.71 -10.54 1.22
N ARG A 206 2.45 -10.43 0.13
CA ARG A 206 2.50 -11.47 -0.91
C ARG A 206 3.14 -12.77 -0.42
N ALA A 207 4.10 -12.68 0.50
CA ALA A 207 4.73 -13.82 1.14
C ALA A 207 3.79 -14.50 2.16
N LEU A 208 3.12 -13.70 3.00
CA LEU A 208 2.10 -14.18 3.95
C LEU A 208 0.96 -14.92 3.22
N VAL A 209 0.44 -14.31 2.15
CA VAL A 209 -0.57 -14.94 1.30
C VAL A 209 -0.07 -16.25 0.69
N GLY A 210 1.17 -16.27 0.19
CA GLY A 210 1.77 -17.47 -0.39
C GLY A 210 1.95 -18.61 0.62
N ALA A 211 2.26 -18.29 1.88
CA ALA A 211 2.33 -19.27 2.96
C ALA A 211 0.94 -19.85 3.27
N CYS A 212 -0.10 -19.01 3.35
CA CYS A 212 -1.49 -19.49 3.52
C CYS A 212 -1.95 -20.33 2.33
N VAL A 213 -1.60 -19.98 1.09
CA VAL A 213 -1.91 -20.79 -0.09
C VAL A 213 -1.27 -22.19 0.02
N ALA A 214 -0.03 -22.29 0.50
CA ALA A 214 0.60 -23.59 0.73
C ALA A 214 -0.12 -24.42 1.80
N VAL A 215 -0.75 -23.77 2.79
CA VAL A 215 -1.64 -24.45 3.76
C VAL A 215 -2.93 -24.88 3.09
N GLY A 216 -3.58 -24.01 2.32
CA GLY A 216 -4.81 -24.33 1.60
C GLY A 216 -4.68 -25.46 0.56
N GLU A 217 -3.46 -25.63 0.00
CA GLU A 217 -3.09 -26.77 -0.85
C GLU A 217 -2.80 -28.06 -0.06
N GLY A 218 -2.76 -28.02 1.27
CA GLY A 218 -2.35 -29.14 2.13
C GLY A 218 -0.86 -29.47 2.10
N ARG A 219 -0.02 -28.61 1.51
CA ARG A 219 1.44 -28.78 1.44
C ARG A 219 2.16 -28.39 2.73
N LEU A 220 1.56 -27.47 3.51
CA LEU A 220 2.07 -27.04 4.81
C LEU A 220 0.99 -27.22 5.88
N ALA A 221 1.40 -27.65 7.08
CA ALA A 221 0.55 -27.54 8.26
C ALA A 221 0.44 -26.08 8.72
N GLY A 222 -0.73 -25.64 9.19
CA GLY A 222 -0.93 -24.26 9.64
C GLY A 222 0.06 -23.81 10.73
N VAL A 223 0.42 -24.70 11.68
CA VAL A 223 1.40 -24.43 12.73
C VAL A 223 2.79 -24.08 12.16
N ARG A 224 3.15 -24.63 10.99
CA ARG A 224 4.44 -24.37 10.34
C ARG A 224 4.66 -22.88 10.02
N LEU A 225 3.59 -22.12 9.84
CA LEU A 225 3.70 -20.66 9.61
C LEU A 225 4.30 -19.93 10.82
N VAL A 226 3.95 -20.38 12.03
CA VAL A 226 4.52 -19.84 13.27
C VAL A 226 5.99 -20.22 13.41
N ASP A 227 6.33 -21.49 13.14
CA ASP A 227 7.73 -21.96 13.20
C ASP A 227 8.61 -21.19 12.24
N LEU A 228 8.18 -21.01 10.98
CA LEU A 228 8.87 -20.23 9.96
C LEU A 228 9.08 -18.77 10.41
N ARG A 229 8.10 -18.17 11.10
CA ARG A 229 8.25 -16.84 11.66
C ARG A 229 9.35 -16.79 12.74
N ILE A 230 9.39 -17.80 13.62
CA ILE A 230 10.38 -17.91 14.69
C ILE A 230 11.79 -18.14 14.12
N GLU A 231 11.93 -18.93 13.07
CA GLU A 231 13.21 -19.22 12.39
C GLU A 231 13.87 -17.97 11.78
N ARG A 232 13.08 -16.93 11.42
CA ARG A 232 13.56 -15.66 10.83
C ARG A 232 14.46 -15.84 9.62
N ALA A 233 14.36 -16.98 8.93
CA ALA A 233 15.19 -17.36 7.79
C ALA A 233 14.35 -17.43 6.50
N ARG A 234 15.01 -17.18 5.37
CA ARG A 234 14.34 -17.39 4.08
C ARG A 234 14.06 -18.88 3.87
N THR A 235 12.89 -19.16 3.32
CA THR A 235 12.47 -20.53 3.02
C THR A 235 12.01 -20.66 1.57
N SER A 236 12.04 -21.88 1.04
CA SER A 236 11.45 -22.28 -0.24
C SER A 236 10.14 -23.03 -0.08
N GLU A 237 9.64 -23.19 1.16
CA GLU A 237 8.43 -23.97 1.46
C GLU A 237 7.15 -23.32 0.89
N PHE A 238 7.18 -22.03 0.63
CA PHE A 238 6.11 -21.32 -0.07
C PHE A 238 6.66 -20.34 -1.11
N LYS A 239 5.81 -19.96 -2.06
CA LYS A 239 6.14 -18.98 -3.10
C LYS A 239 5.52 -17.62 -2.77
N VAL A 240 6.26 -16.54 -3.04
CA VAL A 240 5.70 -15.19 -2.99
C VAL A 240 4.69 -15.03 -4.11
N MET A 241 3.45 -14.68 -3.76
CA MET A 241 2.35 -14.59 -4.73
C MET A 241 2.54 -13.45 -5.74
N PRO A 242 1.95 -13.57 -6.95
CA PRO A 242 1.96 -12.51 -7.96
C PRO A 242 1.45 -11.18 -7.45
N ALA A 243 1.93 -10.07 -8.02
CA ALA A 243 1.57 -8.73 -7.57
C ALA A 243 0.12 -8.34 -7.95
N GLN A 244 -0.38 -8.83 -9.07
CA GLN A 244 -1.68 -8.44 -9.65
C GLN A 244 -2.89 -8.71 -8.76
N GLY A 245 -2.84 -9.72 -7.88
CA GLY A 245 -3.93 -9.99 -6.95
C GLY A 245 -3.98 -9.01 -5.76
N LEU A 246 -2.93 -8.20 -5.55
CA LEU A 246 -2.78 -7.34 -4.39
C LEU A 246 -3.26 -5.92 -4.65
N ALA A 247 -4.09 -5.39 -3.76
CA ALA A 247 -4.53 -4.00 -3.77
C ALA A 247 -4.41 -3.35 -2.39
N LEU A 248 -3.80 -2.17 -2.31
CA LEU A 248 -3.87 -1.28 -1.14
C LEU A 248 -5.23 -0.60 -1.13
N LEU A 249 -6.06 -0.91 -0.15
CA LEU A 249 -7.43 -0.38 -0.05
C LEU A 249 -7.49 0.91 0.75
N GLU A 250 -6.70 1.00 1.83
CA GLU A 250 -6.82 2.09 2.79
C GLU A 250 -5.50 2.35 3.50
N VAL A 251 -5.27 3.61 3.83
CA VAL A 251 -4.26 4.07 4.79
C VAL A 251 -5.00 4.85 5.88
N GLY A 252 -4.96 4.34 7.12
CA GLY A 252 -5.63 4.98 8.25
C GLY A 252 -4.69 5.92 9.01
N TYR A 253 -5.23 7.08 9.41
CA TYR A 253 -4.52 8.10 10.18
C TYR A 253 -5.27 8.40 11.48
N PRO A 254 -4.59 8.91 12.53
CA PRO A 254 -5.25 9.38 13.74
C PRO A 254 -5.95 10.73 13.49
N ALA A 255 -6.63 11.25 14.51
CA ALA A 255 -7.16 12.61 14.50
C ALA A 255 -6.04 13.64 14.28
N ASP A 256 -6.39 14.80 13.72
CA ASP A 256 -5.43 15.80 13.23
C ASP A 256 -4.41 16.24 14.28
N GLU A 257 -4.83 16.37 15.53
CA GLU A 257 -4.02 16.81 16.67
C GLU A 257 -2.89 15.80 16.99
N LEU A 258 -3.06 14.54 16.62
CA LEU A 258 -2.14 13.44 16.91
C LEU A 258 -1.16 13.14 15.77
N LEU A 259 -1.36 13.72 14.58
CA LEU A 259 -0.58 13.43 13.39
C LEU A 259 0.93 13.65 13.57
N ALA A 260 1.30 14.82 14.12
CA ALA A 260 2.70 15.17 14.36
C ALA A 260 3.37 14.29 15.41
N LEU A 261 2.63 13.94 16.49
CA LEU A 261 3.12 13.03 17.53
C LEU A 261 3.37 11.65 16.93
N ARG A 262 2.38 11.12 16.23
CA ARG A 262 2.46 9.81 15.57
C ARG A 262 3.63 9.72 14.60
N ALA A 263 3.87 10.79 13.81
CA ALA A 263 4.99 10.82 12.87
C ALA A 263 6.34 10.74 13.58
N ARG A 264 6.49 11.39 14.74
CA ARG A 264 7.72 11.33 15.56
C ARG A 264 7.94 9.93 16.15
N GLU A 265 6.92 9.34 16.77
CA GLU A 265 6.98 7.99 17.34
C GLU A 265 7.32 6.93 16.28
N THR A 266 6.70 7.03 15.09
CA THR A 266 6.91 6.06 14.01
C THR A 266 8.32 6.15 13.40
N ARG A 267 8.99 7.31 13.46
CA ARG A 267 10.39 7.46 13.04
C ARG A 267 11.36 6.83 14.02
N ALA A 268 10.99 6.68 15.30
CA ALA A 268 11.77 5.96 16.28
C ALA A 268 11.95 4.49 15.84
N ARG A 269 13.13 3.92 16.13
CA ARG A 269 13.44 2.53 15.79
C ARG A 269 12.65 1.59 16.70
N ARG A 270 11.97 0.60 16.11
CA ARG A 270 11.26 -0.44 16.85
C ARG A 270 12.21 -1.54 17.30
N GLU A 271 12.08 -1.97 18.53
CA GLU A 271 12.75 -3.12 19.10
C GLU A 271 11.68 -4.08 19.64
N LEU A 272 11.94 -5.38 19.61
CA LEU A 272 11.16 -6.35 20.37
C LEU A 272 11.53 -6.17 21.84
N ILE A 273 10.54 -6.06 22.71
CA ILE A 273 10.74 -6.28 24.14
C ILE A 273 10.86 -7.79 24.28
N ASP A 274 12.03 -8.28 24.68
CA ASP A 274 12.18 -9.67 25.05
C ASP A 274 11.39 -9.89 26.34
N ASP A 275 10.22 -10.53 26.24
CA ASP A 275 9.45 -11.05 27.38
C ASP A 275 10.20 -12.28 27.95
N THR A 276 11.41 -12.04 28.46
CA THR A 276 12.15 -13.01 29.27
C THR A 276 12.34 -12.42 30.66
N GLU A 277 11.31 -12.56 31.51
CA GLU A 277 11.41 -12.70 32.95
C GLU A 277 10.35 -13.70 33.44
#